data_eaeef0b0104ebdb43cd1441196fea361
#
_entry.id   eaeef0b0104ebdb43cd1441196fea361
#
_cell.length_a   1.000
_cell.length_b   1.000
_cell.length_c   1.000
_cell.angle_alpha   90.00
_cell.angle_beta   90.00
_cell.angle_gamma   90.00
#
_symmetry.space_group_name_H-M   'P 1'
#
loop_
_entity.id
_entity.type
_entity.pdbx_description
1 polymer ?
#
loop_
_entity_poly.entity_id
_entity_poly.type
_entity_poly.pdbx_seq_one_letter_code
_entity_poly.pdbx_strand_id
1 'polypeptide(L)'
;MAKSPQPTHKATKFFLLVFIAISFYLGYEVFFPHSIPNQRVQVIIAKGDSLHRTARKLSELKIVRDPRLFLILARLMGKDTKVTAGMYILTQPMSLMDLVNRLTNGKPDEISITILEGWNFRQVRNYLASESQITHLTESMTDAQIRDKLKITAPSMEGLIYPSTYFVSPYQSDLEVMLNGYKLLQDKLAKTWQTKNSQIAYKTPYEMLEIGRAH
;
A
#
# COMPACT_ATOMS: atom_id res chain seq x y z
N MET A 1 11.26 -52.92 42.09
CA MET A 1 11.82 -51.59 41.89
C MET A 1 12.54 -51.57 40.56
N ALA A 2 11.94 -51.03 39.52
CA ALA A 2 12.51 -50.91 38.18
C ALA A 2 13.39 -49.67 38.13
N LYS A 3 14.69 -49.85 37.85
CA LYS A 3 15.70 -48.81 37.73
C LYS A 3 15.46 -48.09 36.39
N SER A 4 15.06 -46.83 36.44
CA SER A 4 14.90 -46.00 35.22
C SER A 4 16.23 -45.92 34.46
N PRO A 5 16.26 -46.08 33.13
CA PRO A 5 17.48 -45.99 32.36
C PRO A 5 18.02 -44.55 32.43
N GLN A 6 19.23 -44.39 32.98
CA GLN A 6 19.94 -43.11 32.98
C GLN A 6 20.35 -42.77 31.54
N PRO A 7 20.07 -41.56 31.05
CA PRO A 7 20.48 -41.16 29.71
C PRO A 7 22.01 -41.20 29.62
N THR A 8 22.51 -41.97 28.65
CA THR A 8 23.95 -42.09 28.44
C THR A 8 24.53 -40.73 28.01
N HIS A 9 25.65 -40.29 28.56
CA HIS A 9 26.34 -39.02 28.25
C HIS A 9 26.54 -38.79 26.73
N LYS A 10 26.55 -39.86 25.92
CA LYS A 10 26.63 -39.80 24.46
C LYS A 10 25.33 -39.29 23.83
N ALA A 11 24.17 -39.73 24.33
CA ALA A 11 22.87 -39.26 23.84
C ALA A 11 22.65 -37.76 24.16
N THR A 12 23.01 -37.32 25.37
CA THR A 12 22.93 -35.92 25.78
C THR A 12 23.80 -35.00 24.92
N LYS A 13 25.03 -35.40 24.59
CA LYS A 13 25.93 -34.66 23.71
C LYS A 13 25.37 -34.60 22.29
N PHE A 14 24.78 -35.68 21.78
CA PHE A 14 24.16 -35.72 20.47
C PHE A 14 22.97 -34.76 20.41
N PHE A 15 22.06 -34.78 21.38
CA PHE A 15 20.94 -33.85 21.44
C PHE A 15 21.38 -32.38 21.54
N LEU A 16 22.45 -32.10 22.31
CA LEU A 16 22.99 -30.76 22.41
C LEU A 16 23.57 -30.28 21.07
N LEU A 17 24.28 -31.11 20.34
CA LEU A 17 24.80 -30.77 19.00
C LEU A 17 23.67 -30.51 18.00
N VAL A 18 22.62 -31.34 18.01
CA VAL A 18 21.45 -31.16 17.16
C VAL A 18 20.74 -29.85 17.51
N PHE A 19 20.57 -29.54 18.78
CA PHE A 19 19.97 -28.29 19.24
C PHE A 19 20.78 -27.07 18.79
N ILE A 20 22.12 -27.11 18.93
CA ILE A 20 22.99 -26.03 18.45
C ILE A 20 22.89 -25.87 16.94
N ALA A 21 22.90 -26.97 16.18
CA ALA A 21 22.76 -26.94 14.72
C ALA A 21 21.40 -26.32 14.26
N ILE A 22 20.32 -26.72 14.94
CA ILE A 22 18.96 -26.15 14.66
C ILE A 22 18.93 -24.67 15.03
N SER A 23 19.49 -24.28 16.17
CA SER A 23 19.55 -22.87 16.60
C SER A 23 20.36 -22.02 15.63
N PHE A 24 21.48 -22.55 15.15
CA PHE A 24 22.33 -21.88 14.15
C PHE A 24 21.58 -21.74 12.79
N TYR A 25 20.90 -22.81 12.34
CA TYR A 25 20.09 -22.78 11.12
C TYR A 25 18.95 -21.76 11.22
N LEU A 26 18.20 -21.75 12.33
CA LEU A 26 17.12 -20.77 12.55
C LEU A 26 17.67 -19.35 12.63
N GLY A 27 18.81 -19.15 13.30
CA GLY A 27 19.48 -17.84 13.32
C GLY A 27 19.88 -17.39 11.92
N TYR A 28 20.44 -18.30 11.11
CA TYR A 28 20.79 -18.00 9.74
C TYR A 28 19.56 -17.55 8.92
N GLU A 29 18.45 -18.30 8.96
CA GLU A 29 17.20 -17.96 8.24
C GLU A 29 16.60 -16.61 8.69
N VAL A 30 16.76 -16.23 9.95
CA VAL A 30 16.19 -14.99 10.51
C VAL A 30 17.03 -13.75 10.17
N PHE A 31 18.37 -13.86 10.24
CA PHE A 31 19.26 -12.70 10.17
C PHE A 31 19.95 -12.52 8.83
N PHE A 32 20.13 -13.58 8.05
CA PHE A 32 20.82 -13.45 6.76
C PHE A 32 19.84 -13.12 5.63
N PRO A 33 20.24 -12.24 4.70
CA PRO A 33 19.40 -11.88 3.57
C PRO A 33 19.16 -13.08 2.64
N HIS A 34 17.89 -13.27 2.26
CA HIS A 34 17.50 -14.27 1.27
C HIS A 34 17.28 -13.61 -0.08
N SER A 35 17.71 -14.27 -1.15
CA SER A 35 17.50 -13.79 -2.50
C SER A 35 16.01 -13.77 -2.83
N ILE A 36 15.54 -12.64 -3.35
CA ILE A 36 14.20 -12.53 -3.91
C ILE A 36 14.20 -13.21 -5.28
N PRO A 37 13.21 -14.08 -5.61
CA PRO A 37 13.22 -14.89 -6.82
C PRO A 37 13.31 -14.11 -8.14
N ASN A 38 12.80 -12.88 -8.13
CA ASN A 38 12.84 -11.93 -9.23
C ASN A 38 13.45 -10.62 -8.75
N GLN A 39 14.12 -9.87 -9.62
CA GLN A 39 14.74 -8.58 -9.28
C GLN A 39 13.74 -7.54 -8.72
N ARG A 40 12.44 -7.79 -8.87
CA ARG A 40 11.38 -6.92 -8.37
C ARG A 40 10.11 -7.74 -8.11
N VAL A 41 9.75 -7.88 -6.82
CA VAL A 41 8.51 -8.58 -6.42
C VAL A 41 7.58 -7.60 -5.73
N GLN A 42 6.30 -7.63 -6.13
CA GLN A 42 5.25 -6.80 -5.56
C GLN A 42 4.45 -7.62 -4.55
N VAL A 43 4.30 -7.10 -3.35
CA VAL A 43 3.49 -7.68 -2.28
C VAL A 43 2.34 -6.74 -1.97
N ILE A 44 1.11 -7.16 -2.27
CA ILE A 44 -0.09 -6.38 -1.99
C ILE A 44 -0.75 -6.91 -0.71
N ILE A 45 -0.82 -6.06 0.31
CA ILE A 45 -1.49 -6.33 1.57
C ILE A 45 -2.80 -5.54 1.59
N ALA A 46 -3.92 -6.23 1.55
CA ALA A 46 -5.23 -5.59 1.58
C ALA A 46 -5.58 -5.10 3.00
N LYS A 47 -6.40 -4.06 3.09
CA LYS A 47 -6.91 -3.58 4.39
C LYS A 47 -7.70 -4.69 5.09
N GLY A 48 -7.26 -5.05 6.29
CA GLY A 48 -7.84 -6.16 7.07
C GLY A 48 -7.20 -7.53 6.79
N ASP A 49 -6.13 -7.62 6.01
CA ASP A 49 -5.36 -8.86 5.91
C ASP A 49 -4.74 -9.20 7.26
N SER A 50 -4.94 -10.46 7.68
CA SER A 50 -4.27 -10.98 8.88
C SER A 50 -2.81 -11.31 8.59
N LEU A 51 -1.99 -11.37 9.65
CA LEU A 51 -0.59 -11.80 9.55
C LEU A 51 -0.47 -13.19 8.88
N HIS A 52 -1.40 -14.12 9.15
CA HIS A 52 -1.43 -15.44 8.51
C HIS A 52 -1.66 -15.37 7.00
N ARG A 53 -2.56 -14.50 6.55
CA ARG A 53 -2.82 -14.29 5.12
C ARG A 53 -1.60 -13.67 4.45
N THR A 54 -0.97 -12.72 5.10
CA THR A 54 0.29 -12.10 4.63
C THR A 54 1.41 -13.13 4.52
N ALA A 55 1.63 -13.96 5.55
CA ALA A 55 2.65 -15.02 5.54
C ALA A 55 2.43 -16.01 4.38
N ARG A 56 1.17 -16.38 4.10
CA ARG A 56 0.84 -17.27 2.97
C ARG A 56 1.16 -16.60 1.63
N LYS A 57 0.77 -15.34 1.42
CA LYS A 57 1.12 -14.58 0.21
C LYS A 57 2.62 -14.51 -0.02
N LEU A 58 3.40 -14.25 1.03
CA LEU A 58 4.85 -14.20 0.95
C LEU A 58 5.45 -15.57 0.55
N SER A 59 4.87 -16.66 1.03
CA SER A 59 5.29 -18.02 0.67
C SER A 59 4.90 -18.37 -0.77
N GLU A 60 3.71 -18.01 -1.23
CA GLU A 60 3.25 -18.18 -2.63
C GLU A 60 4.17 -17.42 -3.60
N LEU A 61 4.61 -16.23 -3.23
CA LEU A 61 5.58 -15.42 -3.98
C LEU A 61 7.03 -15.90 -3.82
N LYS A 62 7.28 -16.99 -3.07
CA LYS A 62 8.61 -17.56 -2.77
C LYS A 62 9.59 -16.58 -2.11
N ILE A 63 9.07 -15.55 -1.44
CA ILE A 63 9.85 -14.59 -0.67
C ILE A 63 10.26 -15.19 0.69
N VAL A 64 9.35 -15.97 1.28
CA VAL A 64 9.56 -16.68 2.55
C VAL A 64 9.45 -18.18 2.29
N ARG A 65 10.43 -18.96 2.73
CA ARG A 65 10.44 -20.42 2.56
C ARG A 65 9.41 -21.11 3.45
N ASP A 66 9.42 -20.75 4.74
CA ASP A 66 8.45 -21.27 5.71
C ASP A 66 7.63 -20.14 6.33
N PRO A 67 6.32 -20.04 6.01
CA PRO A 67 5.44 -19.02 6.55
C PRO A 67 5.32 -19.10 8.09
N ARG A 68 5.59 -20.26 8.70
CA ARG A 68 5.52 -20.44 10.16
C ARG A 68 6.65 -19.66 10.86
N LEU A 69 7.86 -19.66 10.29
CA LEU A 69 8.99 -18.89 10.83
C LEU A 69 8.68 -17.39 10.83
N PHE A 70 8.09 -16.88 9.73
CA PHE A 70 7.64 -15.50 9.67
C PHE A 70 6.63 -15.16 10.78
N LEU A 71 5.66 -16.03 11.01
CA LEU A 71 4.63 -15.85 12.03
C LEU A 71 5.22 -15.87 13.46
N ILE A 72 6.11 -16.82 13.73
CA ILE A 72 6.79 -16.94 15.03
C ILE A 72 7.62 -15.69 15.29
N LEU A 73 8.42 -15.26 14.30
CA LEU A 73 9.27 -14.09 14.43
C LEU A 73 8.44 -12.82 14.67
N ALA A 74 7.39 -12.60 13.89
CA ALA A 74 6.50 -11.45 14.08
C ALA A 74 5.88 -11.42 15.47
N ARG A 75 5.47 -12.57 16.01
CA ARG A 75 4.96 -12.69 17.39
C ARG A 75 6.03 -12.38 18.44
N LEU A 76 7.22 -12.94 18.30
CA LEU A 76 8.35 -12.67 19.22
C LEU A 76 8.72 -11.18 19.22
N MET A 77 8.55 -10.50 18.10
CA MET A 77 8.77 -9.05 17.98
C MET A 77 7.56 -8.21 18.46
N GLY A 78 6.48 -8.83 18.93
CA GLY A 78 5.25 -8.14 19.37
C GLY A 78 4.51 -7.41 18.23
N LYS A 79 4.59 -7.93 17.00
CA LYS A 79 4.09 -7.32 15.77
C LYS A 79 2.99 -8.12 15.08
N ASP A 80 2.41 -9.07 15.76
CA ASP A 80 1.43 -10.02 15.22
C ASP A 80 0.11 -9.39 14.73
N THR A 81 -0.21 -8.18 15.20
CA THR A 81 -1.45 -7.45 14.82
C THR A 81 -1.20 -6.21 13.95
N LYS A 82 0.05 -5.92 13.58
CA LYS A 82 0.44 -4.59 13.04
C LYS A 82 0.88 -4.60 11.57
N VAL A 83 0.33 -5.48 10.74
CA VAL A 83 0.66 -5.44 9.30
C VAL A 83 -0.02 -4.25 8.66
N THR A 84 0.78 -3.39 8.02
CA THR A 84 0.27 -2.19 7.34
C THR A 84 -0.23 -2.56 5.95
N ALA A 85 -1.49 -2.19 5.65
CA ALA A 85 -2.06 -2.40 4.32
C ALA A 85 -1.39 -1.48 3.30
N GLY A 86 -1.18 -1.98 2.08
CA GLY A 86 -0.58 -1.25 0.99
C GLY A 86 0.23 -2.15 0.07
N MET A 87 0.88 -1.55 -0.92
CA MET A 87 1.79 -2.24 -1.82
C MET A 87 3.23 -2.06 -1.34
N TYR A 88 3.98 -3.15 -1.38
CA TYR A 88 5.41 -3.18 -1.07
C TYR A 88 6.17 -3.74 -2.26
N ILE A 89 7.14 -2.97 -2.75
CA ILE A 89 8.02 -3.38 -3.85
C ILE A 89 9.35 -3.82 -3.23
N LEU A 90 9.63 -5.11 -3.31
CA LEU A 90 10.86 -5.70 -2.82
C LEU A 90 11.84 -5.85 -3.97
N THR A 91 12.94 -5.09 -3.93
CA THR A 91 13.95 -5.02 -5.00
C THR A 91 15.31 -5.56 -4.58
N GLN A 92 15.52 -5.76 -3.28
CA GLN A 92 16.81 -6.18 -2.73
C GLN A 92 16.63 -7.40 -1.84
N PRO A 93 17.63 -8.29 -1.77
CA PRO A 93 17.67 -9.35 -0.79
C PRO A 93 17.48 -8.77 0.62
N MET A 94 16.64 -9.39 1.43
CA MET A 94 16.42 -8.96 2.80
C MET A 94 16.29 -10.16 3.74
N SER A 95 16.62 -9.93 5.01
CA SER A 95 16.44 -10.93 6.06
C SER A 95 14.95 -11.07 6.43
N LEU A 96 14.59 -12.17 7.05
CA LEU A 96 13.23 -12.37 7.55
C LEU A 96 12.84 -11.28 8.57
N MET A 97 13.81 -10.85 9.40
CA MET A 97 13.64 -9.78 10.37
C MET A 97 13.34 -8.42 9.68
N ASP A 98 14.09 -8.08 8.62
CA ASP A 98 13.88 -6.85 7.87
C ASP A 98 12.52 -6.86 7.17
N LEU A 99 12.11 -8.02 6.63
CA LEU A 99 10.80 -8.20 6.01
C LEU A 99 9.66 -7.97 7.02
N VAL A 100 9.74 -8.56 8.23
CA VAL A 100 8.76 -8.30 9.30
C VAL A 100 8.73 -6.81 9.64
N ASN A 101 9.88 -6.17 9.81
CA ASN A 101 9.97 -4.75 10.12
C ASN A 101 9.35 -3.89 9.01
N ARG A 102 9.66 -4.17 7.74
CA ARG A 102 9.16 -3.42 6.61
C ARG A 102 7.63 -3.50 6.50
N LEU A 103 7.05 -4.68 6.71
CA LEU A 103 5.60 -4.88 6.58
C LEU A 103 4.80 -4.41 7.81
N THR A 104 5.44 -4.24 8.96
CA THR A 104 4.75 -3.85 10.22
C THR A 104 4.98 -2.40 10.63
N ASN A 105 6.17 -1.85 10.39
CA ASN A 105 6.55 -0.49 10.76
C ASN A 105 6.86 0.38 9.54
N GLY A 106 7.16 -0.26 8.38
CA GLY A 106 7.45 0.46 7.14
C GLY A 106 6.21 1.11 6.56
N LYS A 107 6.42 2.21 5.84
CA LYS A 107 5.37 2.76 4.99
C LYS A 107 5.28 1.91 3.72
N PRO A 108 4.08 1.64 3.20
CA PRO A 108 3.91 1.11 1.85
C PRO A 108 4.61 2.00 0.82
N ASP A 109 4.97 1.40 -0.30
CA ASP A 109 5.55 2.18 -1.39
C ASP A 109 4.46 3.06 -2.02
N GLU A 110 4.78 4.33 -2.20
CA GLU A 110 3.89 5.33 -2.79
C GLU A 110 4.62 6.02 -3.95
N ILE A 111 3.86 6.40 -4.95
CA ILE A 111 4.30 7.29 -6.03
C ILE A 111 3.58 8.63 -5.91
N SER A 112 4.21 9.67 -6.38
CA SER A 112 3.62 11.01 -6.39
C SER A 112 3.08 11.36 -7.78
N ILE A 113 1.80 11.68 -7.85
CA ILE A 113 1.11 12.15 -9.06
C ILE A 113 0.75 13.62 -8.84
N THR A 114 1.34 14.52 -9.62
CA THR A 114 1.13 15.96 -9.44
C THR A 114 0.24 16.52 -10.55
N ILE A 115 -0.95 16.99 -10.17
CA ILE A 115 -1.89 17.69 -11.06
C ILE A 115 -1.68 19.19 -10.86
N LEU A 116 -1.30 19.90 -11.93
CA LEU A 116 -0.97 21.32 -11.87
C LEU A 116 -2.22 22.21 -11.92
N GLU A 117 -2.10 23.38 -11.34
CA GLU A 117 -3.11 24.42 -11.45
C GLU A 117 -3.27 24.87 -12.92
N GLY A 118 -4.49 25.20 -13.29
CA GLY A 118 -4.81 25.66 -14.65
C GLY A 118 -4.97 24.54 -15.68
N TRP A 119 -4.72 23.28 -15.32
CA TRP A 119 -4.98 22.18 -16.24
C TRP A 119 -6.47 21.95 -16.46
N ASN A 120 -6.84 21.78 -17.74
CA ASN A 120 -8.17 21.29 -18.10
C ASN A 120 -8.24 19.77 -17.95
N PHE A 121 -9.45 19.21 -17.97
CA PHE A 121 -9.65 17.77 -17.74
C PHE A 121 -8.94 16.89 -18.78
N ARG A 122 -8.83 17.34 -20.04
CA ARG A 122 -8.08 16.63 -21.09
C ARG A 122 -6.59 16.55 -20.75
N GLN A 123 -6.01 17.63 -20.23
CA GLN A 123 -4.58 17.62 -19.80
C GLN A 123 -4.36 16.67 -18.63
N VAL A 124 -5.28 16.65 -17.65
CA VAL A 124 -5.24 15.68 -16.56
C VAL A 124 -5.27 14.24 -17.08
N ARG A 125 -6.19 13.93 -18.00
CA ARG A 125 -6.27 12.59 -18.62
C ARG A 125 -4.99 12.22 -19.35
N ASN A 126 -4.47 13.11 -20.20
CA ASN A 126 -3.24 12.87 -20.96
C ASN A 126 -2.05 12.62 -20.04
N TYR A 127 -1.93 13.39 -18.97
CA TYR A 127 -0.89 13.21 -17.97
C TYR A 127 -1.01 11.85 -17.26
N LEU A 128 -2.20 11.50 -16.78
CA LEU A 128 -2.40 10.19 -16.15
C LEU A 128 -2.16 9.04 -17.12
N ALA A 129 -2.53 9.18 -18.39
CA ALA A 129 -2.24 8.17 -19.43
C ALA A 129 -0.74 8.01 -19.72
N SER A 130 0.08 9.04 -19.48
CA SER A 130 1.54 8.95 -19.64
C SER A 130 2.29 8.33 -18.46
N GLU A 131 1.64 8.20 -17.31
CA GLU A 131 2.25 7.68 -16.08
C GLU A 131 2.31 6.16 -16.05
N SER A 132 3.49 5.58 -16.28
CA SER A 132 3.68 4.12 -16.35
C SER A 132 3.46 3.38 -15.04
N GLN A 133 3.39 4.08 -13.92
CA GLN A 133 3.29 3.49 -12.58
C GLN A 133 1.85 3.38 -12.06
N ILE A 134 0.85 3.75 -12.86
CA ILE A 134 -0.57 3.58 -12.55
C ILE A 134 -1.27 2.69 -13.59
N THR A 135 -2.46 2.21 -13.27
CA THR A 135 -3.29 1.41 -14.18
C THR A 135 -4.25 2.30 -14.94
N HIS A 136 -4.28 2.18 -16.27
CA HIS A 136 -5.08 3.02 -17.16
C HIS A 136 -6.45 2.39 -17.44
N LEU A 137 -7.42 2.60 -16.54
CA LEU A 137 -8.80 2.14 -16.74
C LEU A 137 -9.64 3.09 -17.60
N THR A 138 -9.23 4.36 -17.66
CA THR A 138 -10.04 5.40 -18.35
C THR A 138 -9.65 5.62 -19.80
N GLU A 139 -8.64 4.94 -20.33
CA GLU A 139 -8.10 5.15 -21.67
C GLU A 139 -9.18 5.06 -22.77
N SER A 140 -10.04 4.04 -22.70
CA SER A 140 -11.14 3.81 -23.66
C SER A 140 -12.46 4.47 -23.27
N MET A 141 -12.53 5.20 -22.13
CA MET A 141 -13.75 5.79 -21.62
C MET A 141 -13.95 7.23 -22.14
N THR A 142 -15.20 7.60 -22.41
CA THR A 142 -15.60 8.99 -22.58
C THR A 142 -15.64 9.72 -21.25
N ASP A 143 -15.58 11.07 -21.27
CA ASP A 143 -15.68 11.88 -20.05
C ASP A 143 -17.00 11.64 -19.31
N ALA A 144 -18.08 11.39 -20.03
CA ALA A 144 -19.38 11.03 -19.45
C ALA A 144 -19.31 9.68 -18.71
N GLN A 145 -18.66 8.67 -19.28
CA GLN A 145 -18.49 7.36 -18.65
C GLN A 145 -17.60 7.43 -17.40
N ILE A 146 -16.54 8.25 -17.44
CA ILE A 146 -15.68 8.50 -16.25
C ILE A 146 -16.50 9.15 -15.15
N ARG A 147 -17.26 10.20 -15.48
CA ARG A 147 -18.14 10.89 -14.56
C ARG A 147 -19.14 9.95 -13.88
N ASP A 148 -19.80 9.11 -14.67
CA ASP A 148 -20.80 8.15 -14.18
C ASP A 148 -20.14 7.10 -13.26
N LYS A 149 -18.96 6.59 -13.62
CA LYS A 149 -18.16 5.68 -12.78
C LYS A 149 -17.78 6.30 -11.43
N LEU A 150 -17.43 7.59 -11.43
CA LEU A 150 -17.10 8.35 -10.23
C LEU A 150 -18.34 8.82 -9.46
N LYS A 151 -19.56 8.59 -9.99
CA LYS A 151 -20.85 9.05 -9.41
C LYS A 151 -20.88 10.56 -9.21
N ILE A 152 -20.35 11.31 -10.16
CA ILE A 152 -20.32 12.77 -10.14
C ILE A 152 -21.57 13.30 -10.85
N THR A 153 -22.34 14.13 -10.17
CA THR A 153 -23.59 14.71 -10.70
C THR A 153 -23.40 15.98 -11.50
N ALA A 154 -22.20 16.58 -11.51
CA ALA A 154 -21.90 17.78 -12.29
C ALA A 154 -22.02 17.51 -13.81
N PRO A 155 -22.37 18.51 -14.61
CA PRO A 155 -22.60 18.36 -16.07
C PRO A 155 -21.28 18.03 -16.83
N SER A 156 -20.13 18.42 -16.31
CA SER A 156 -18.81 18.22 -16.91
C SER A 156 -17.81 17.79 -15.87
N MET A 157 -16.72 17.13 -16.31
CA MET A 157 -15.55 16.81 -15.48
C MET A 157 -14.58 17.99 -15.33
N GLU A 158 -14.81 19.05 -16.09
CA GLU A 158 -13.91 20.19 -16.15
C GLU A 158 -13.77 20.87 -14.79
N GLY A 159 -12.52 21.02 -14.31
CA GLY A 159 -12.16 21.65 -13.02
C GLY A 159 -12.64 20.91 -11.78
N LEU A 160 -13.07 19.66 -11.89
CA LEU A 160 -13.51 18.86 -10.75
C LEU A 160 -12.39 18.06 -10.08
N ILE A 161 -11.19 18.09 -10.65
CA ILE A 161 -10.02 17.47 -10.05
C ILE A 161 -9.17 18.58 -9.40
N TYR A 162 -9.01 18.52 -8.08
CA TYR A 162 -8.26 19.55 -7.35
C TYR A 162 -6.77 19.48 -7.71
N PRO A 163 -6.12 20.61 -8.04
CA PRO A 163 -4.67 20.64 -8.27
C PRO A 163 -3.91 20.36 -6.98
N SER A 164 -3.12 19.29 -6.97
CA SER A 164 -2.33 18.87 -5.82
C SER A 164 -1.36 17.76 -6.19
N THR A 165 -0.44 17.43 -5.28
CA THR A 165 0.35 16.20 -5.36
C THR A 165 -0.36 15.10 -4.58
N TYR A 166 -0.70 14.01 -5.28
CA TYR A 166 -1.37 12.83 -4.74
C TYR A 166 -0.36 11.72 -4.52
N PHE A 167 -0.26 11.24 -3.29
CA PHE A 167 0.53 10.06 -2.96
C PHE A 167 -0.37 8.84 -3.09
N VAL A 168 -0.08 7.98 -4.04
CA VAL A 168 -0.89 6.83 -4.40
C VAL A 168 -0.06 5.56 -4.43
N SER A 169 -0.67 4.41 -4.21
CA SER A 169 0.03 3.15 -4.35
C SER A 169 0.41 2.91 -5.81
N PRO A 170 1.60 2.34 -6.09
CA PRO A 170 1.95 1.91 -7.44
C PRO A 170 0.87 1.00 -8.03
N TYR A 171 0.55 1.19 -9.32
CA TYR A 171 -0.51 0.49 -10.06
C TYR A 171 -1.94 0.74 -9.57
N GLN A 172 -2.15 1.73 -8.72
CA GLN A 172 -3.49 2.27 -8.47
C GLN A 172 -4.08 2.81 -9.79
N SER A 173 -5.41 2.72 -9.95
CA SER A 173 -6.02 3.16 -11.21
C SER A 173 -6.08 4.68 -11.32
N ASP A 174 -5.99 5.17 -12.55
CA ASP A 174 -6.22 6.57 -12.91
C ASP A 174 -7.60 7.07 -12.43
N LEU A 175 -8.61 6.20 -12.48
CA LEU A 175 -9.95 6.48 -11.97
C LEU A 175 -9.94 6.78 -10.45
N GLU A 176 -9.16 6.02 -9.67
CA GLU A 176 -9.01 6.27 -8.22
C GLU A 176 -8.23 7.56 -7.93
N VAL A 177 -7.22 7.88 -8.75
CA VAL A 177 -6.51 9.16 -8.66
C VAL A 177 -7.48 10.33 -8.89
N MET A 178 -8.31 10.24 -9.95
CA MET A 178 -9.35 11.24 -10.22
C MET A 178 -10.37 11.34 -9.08
N LEU A 179 -10.78 10.20 -8.50
CA LEU A 179 -11.71 10.19 -7.36
C LEU A 179 -11.12 10.89 -6.13
N ASN A 180 -9.83 10.67 -5.86
CA ASN A 180 -9.14 11.35 -4.77
C ASN A 180 -9.07 12.86 -4.99
N GLY A 181 -8.81 13.29 -6.24
CA GLY A 181 -8.82 14.69 -6.63
C GLY A 181 -10.19 15.34 -6.48
N TYR A 182 -11.25 14.65 -6.89
CA TYR A 182 -12.62 15.11 -6.70
C TYR A 182 -13.01 15.22 -5.22
N LYS A 183 -12.71 14.21 -4.42
CA LYS A 183 -12.97 14.24 -2.96
C LYS A 183 -12.25 15.39 -2.29
N LEU A 184 -10.98 15.61 -2.62
CA LEU A 184 -10.22 16.74 -2.07
C LEU A 184 -10.83 18.07 -2.44
N LEU A 185 -11.32 18.23 -3.69
CA LEU A 185 -12.07 19.42 -4.10
C LEU A 185 -13.31 19.63 -3.24
N GLN A 186 -14.13 18.59 -3.05
CA GLN A 186 -15.34 18.66 -2.23
C GLN A 186 -15.02 19.06 -0.79
N ASP A 187 -13.98 18.49 -0.20
CA ASP A 187 -13.53 18.82 1.17
C ASP A 187 -13.07 20.28 1.28
N LYS A 188 -12.34 20.78 0.27
CA LYS A 188 -11.90 22.19 0.23
C LYS A 188 -13.09 23.13 0.06
N LEU A 189 -13.99 22.83 -0.87
CA LEU A 189 -15.21 23.61 -1.09
C LEU A 189 -16.08 23.66 0.17
N ALA A 190 -16.31 22.55 0.83
CA ALA A 190 -17.09 22.47 2.06
C ALA A 190 -16.50 23.36 3.16
N LYS A 191 -15.17 23.31 3.36
CA LYS A 191 -14.47 24.14 4.35
C LYS A 191 -14.57 25.63 4.01
N THR A 192 -14.30 26.00 2.76
CA THR A 192 -14.39 27.41 2.33
C THR A 192 -15.83 27.92 2.41
N TRP A 193 -16.82 27.06 2.10
CA TRP A 193 -18.23 27.42 2.23
C TRP A 193 -18.64 27.75 3.67
N GLN A 194 -18.12 27.02 4.66
CA GLN A 194 -18.38 27.29 6.08
C GLN A 194 -17.81 28.63 6.56
N THR A 195 -16.70 29.08 5.95
CA THR A 195 -15.99 30.30 6.34
C THR A 195 -16.31 31.50 5.41
N LYS A 196 -17.25 31.35 4.47
CA LYS A 196 -17.59 32.42 3.52
C LYS A 196 -18.16 33.63 4.23
N ASN A 197 -17.86 34.83 3.70
CA ASN A 197 -18.50 36.06 4.16
C ASN A 197 -20.01 36.01 3.79
N SER A 198 -20.87 36.40 4.75
CA SER A 198 -22.33 36.44 4.57
C SER A 198 -22.81 37.36 3.43
N GLN A 199 -21.98 38.32 3.00
CA GLN A 199 -22.27 39.23 1.90
C GLN A 199 -22.08 38.63 0.50
N ILE A 200 -21.53 37.42 0.39
CA ILE A 200 -21.30 36.76 -0.89
C ILE A 200 -22.59 36.07 -1.35
N ALA A 201 -23.07 36.45 -2.54
CA ALA A 201 -24.36 36.06 -3.08
C ALA A 201 -24.47 34.65 -3.67
N TYR A 202 -23.42 33.79 -3.51
CA TYR A 202 -23.44 32.39 -4.01
C TYR A 202 -24.43 31.54 -3.23
N LYS A 203 -25.26 30.81 -3.96
CA LYS A 203 -26.30 29.92 -3.39
C LYS A 203 -25.74 28.52 -3.07
N THR A 204 -24.72 28.08 -3.80
CA THR A 204 -24.13 26.76 -3.65
C THR A 204 -22.60 26.81 -3.67
N PRO A 205 -21.89 25.84 -3.05
CA PRO A 205 -20.43 25.71 -3.15
C PRO A 205 -19.96 25.55 -4.60
N TYR A 206 -20.78 24.93 -5.46
CA TYR A 206 -20.46 24.72 -6.87
C TYR A 206 -20.48 26.03 -7.67
N GLU A 207 -21.48 26.92 -7.45
CA GLU A 207 -21.48 28.27 -8.05
C GLU A 207 -20.21 29.06 -7.68
N MET A 208 -19.74 28.94 -6.45
CA MET A 208 -18.49 29.59 -6.02
C MET A 208 -17.30 29.07 -6.83
N LEU A 209 -17.27 27.77 -7.13
CA LEU A 209 -16.21 27.17 -7.95
C LEU A 209 -16.28 27.67 -9.40
N GLU A 210 -17.47 27.71 -10.02
CA GLU A 210 -17.65 28.15 -11.42
C GLU A 210 -17.23 29.60 -11.63
N ILE A 211 -17.59 30.48 -10.72
CA ILE A 211 -17.27 31.93 -10.84
C ILE A 211 -15.80 32.17 -10.55
N GLY A 212 -15.20 31.45 -9.56
CA GLY A 212 -13.77 31.53 -9.27
C GLY A 212 -12.88 31.03 -10.41
N ARG A 213 -13.42 30.23 -11.34
CA ARG A 213 -12.73 29.76 -12.55
C ARG A 213 -12.87 30.71 -13.73
N ALA A 214 -13.88 31.57 -13.72
CA ALA A 214 -14.14 32.54 -14.79
C ALA A 214 -13.27 33.81 -14.70
N HIS A 215 -12.54 33.95 -13.58
CA HIS A 215 -11.60 35.03 -13.31
C HIS A 215 -10.16 34.47 -13.20
#